data_5eafe7dff54f49168ded59ec8daef1d5
#
_entry.id   5eafe7dff54f49168ded59ec8daef1d5
#
_cell.length_a   1.000
_cell.length_b   1.000
_cell.length_c   1.000
_cell.angle_alpha   90.00
_cell.angle_beta   90.00
_cell.angle_gamma   90.00
#
_symmetry.space_group_name_H-M   'P 1'
#
loop_
_entity.id
_entity.type
_entity.pdbx_description
1 polymer ?
#
loop_
_entity_poly.entity_id
_entity_poly.type
_entity_poly.pdbx_seq_one_letter_code
_entity_poly.pdbx_strand_id
1 'polypeptide(L)'
;MELDKIIPLQETPKTPYQTSIAVPILRFRWIHAQCFQFELPGGKILMTDPFFPQNPKAWKEVCTPAFDADELGKVDYVTINHSHFDHTANLPDLFKQARPTVICDRIFARELSAAFQVPEACIRPIVPGLTYHFDDFTLNTFSGNHTDLGTVSNFDGGKMFADPENPMIGPLNSYGCLYNTNYAFTLKNGFFIGFAAGVDLTDLQAA
;
A
#
# COMPACT_ATOMS: atom_id res chain seq x y z
N MET A 1 18.25 -1.52 17.56
CA MET A 1 18.23 -2.86 16.93
C MET A 1 18.42 -2.59 15.44
N GLU A 2 19.60 -2.85 14.92
CA GLU A 2 19.94 -2.53 13.52
C GLU A 2 19.11 -3.42 12.59
N LEU A 3 18.16 -2.80 11.91
CA LEU A 3 17.29 -3.45 10.90
C LEU A 3 17.99 -3.61 9.53
N ASP A 4 19.26 -3.28 9.44
CA ASP A 4 20.08 -3.44 8.22
C ASP A 4 20.55 -4.87 7.95
N LYS A 5 20.16 -5.82 8.77
CA LYS A 5 20.40 -7.22 8.45
C LYS A 5 19.29 -7.76 7.57
N ILE A 6 19.34 -7.44 6.27
CA ILE A 6 18.81 -8.32 5.24
C ILE A 6 19.44 -9.69 5.54
N ILE A 7 18.62 -10.64 6.02
CA ILE A 7 19.09 -12.02 6.16
C ILE A 7 19.40 -12.47 4.72
N PRO A 8 20.65 -12.64 4.33
CA PRO A 8 20.93 -13.19 3.03
C PRO A 8 20.30 -14.59 3.01
N LEU A 9 19.45 -14.83 2.01
CA LEU A 9 19.02 -16.19 1.70
C LEU A 9 20.32 -17.02 1.64
N GLN A 10 20.43 -18.05 2.49
CA GLN A 10 21.60 -18.92 2.49
C GLN A 10 21.82 -19.37 1.04
N GLU A 11 23.00 -19.09 0.52
CA GLU A 11 23.40 -19.63 -0.79
C GLU A 11 23.27 -21.13 -0.71
N THR A 12 22.33 -21.70 -1.43
CA THR A 12 22.27 -23.14 -1.62
C THR A 12 23.58 -23.59 -2.28
N PRO A 13 24.21 -24.68 -1.84
CA PRO A 13 25.46 -25.14 -2.41
C PRO A 13 25.32 -25.29 -3.92
N LYS A 14 26.17 -24.64 -4.70
CA LYS A 14 26.19 -24.73 -6.15
C LYS A 14 26.50 -26.16 -6.55
N THR A 15 25.55 -26.86 -7.14
CA THR A 15 25.83 -28.12 -7.80
C THR A 15 26.61 -27.86 -9.09
N PRO A 16 27.48 -28.80 -9.55
CA PRO A 16 28.34 -28.58 -10.74
C PRO A 16 27.61 -28.28 -12.06
N TYR A 17 26.29 -28.39 -12.06
CA TYR A 17 25.42 -28.14 -13.22
C TYR A 17 24.60 -26.83 -13.12
N GLN A 18 24.78 -26.06 -12.09
CA GLN A 18 24.11 -24.74 -12.01
C GLN A 18 24.92 -23.69 -12.77
N THR A 19 24.52 -23.44 -14.02
CA THR A 19 24.76 -22.15 -14.64
C THR A 19 24.24 -21.08 -13.67
N SER A 20 25.00 -20.05 -13.41
CA SER A 20 24.61 -18.94 -12.53
C SER A 20 23.34 -18.28 -13.08
N ILE A 21 22.19 -18.77 -12.66
CA ILE A 21 20.92 -18.07 -12.88
C ILE A 21 20.98 -16.89 -11.93
N ALA A 22 21.00 -15.69 -12.49
CA ALA A 22 20.83 -14.47 -11.69
C ALA A 22 19.46 -14.56 -11.03
N VAL A 23 19.44 -14.87 -9.74
CA VAL A 23 18.19 -14.89 -8.97
C VAL A 23 17.74 -13.42 -8.85
N PRO A 24 16.55 -13.09 -9.35
CA PRO A 24 16.04 -11.74 -9.20
C PRO A 24 15.90 -11.42 -7.69
N ILE A 25 16.28 -10.23 -7.30
CA ILE A 25 16.19 -9.76 -5.91
C ILE A 25 15.05 -8.75 -5.83
N LEU A 26 14.16 -8.93 -4.86
CA LEU A 26 13.18 -7.93 -4.46
C LEU A 26 13.65 -7.29 -3.16
N ARG A 27 13.82 -5.96 -3.17
CA ARG A 27 14.06 -5.18 -1.96
C ARG A 27 12.75 -4.59 -1.48
N PHE A 28 12.48 -4.75 -0.21
CA PHE A 28 11.31 -4.15 0.42
C PHE A 28 11.61 -3.82 1.87
N ARG A 29 10.81 -2.91 2.43
CA ARG A 29 10.77 -2.65 3.86
C ARG A 29 9.33 -2.52 4.33
N TRP A 30 9.07 -3.03 5.51
CA TRP A 30 7.83 -2.77 6.23
C TRP A 30 8.00 -1.48 7.04
N ILE A 31 7.04 -0.58 6.93
CA ILE A 31 7.08 0.72 7.59
C ILE A 31 6.17 0.70 8.80
N HIS A 32 4.90 0.39 8.58
CA HIS A 32 3.89 0.32 9.65
C HIS A 32 2.60 -0.30 9.13
N ALA A 33 1.84 -1.02 9.97
CA ALA A 33 0.56 -1.64 9.61
C ALA A 33 0.61 -2.31 8.22
N GLN A 34 -0.19 -1.85 7.27
CA GLN A 34 -0.20 -2.33 5.88
C GLN A 34 0.71 -1.49 4.95
N CYS A 35 1.50 -0.57 5.52
CA CYS A 35 2.41 0.26 4.76
C CYS A 35 3.73 -0.47 4.50
N PHE A 36 3.93 -0.88 3.26
CA PHE A 36 5.17 -1.47 2.75
C PHE A 36 5.74 -0.61 1.63
N GLN A 37 7.04 -0.64 1.47
CA GLN A 37 7.74 0.01 0.37
C GLN A 37 8.57 -1.04 -0.38
N PHE A 38 8.40 -1.10 -1.71
CA PHE A 38 9.07 -2.03 -2.60
C PHE A 38 9.90 -1.27 -3.63
N GLU A 39 11.16 -1.65 -3.80
CA GLU A 39 11.99 -1.19 -4.91
C GLU A 39 11.72 -2.07 -6.14
N LEU A 40 11.13 -1.47 -7.16
CA LEU A 40 10.83 -2.14 -8.43
C LEU A 40 12.11 -2.34 -9.27
N PRO A 41 12.14 -3.29 -10.21
CA PRO A 41 13.33 -3.59 -11.02
C PRO A 41 13.94 -2.40 -11.76
N GLY A 42 13.17 -1.35 -12.03
CA GLY A 42 13.62 -0.11 -12.65
C GLY A 42 14.11 0.97 -11.66
N GLY A 43 14.19 0.65 -10.37
CA GLY A 43 14.57 1.60 -9.32
C GLY A 43 13.43 2.54 -8.88
N LYS A 44 12.23 2.38 -9.42
CA LYS A 44 11.05 3.09 -8.93
C LYS A 44 10.54 2.47 -7.64
N ILE A 45 9.85 3.25 -6.85
CA ILE A 45 9.33 2.85 -5.54
C ILE A 45 7.81 2.74 -5.59
N LEU A 46 7.31 1.56 -5.22
CA LEU A 46 5.91 1.29 -4.93
C LEU A 46 5.70 1.27 -3.42
N MET A 47 4.68 1.98 -2.96
CA MET A 47 4.24 1.96 -1.55
C MET A 47 2.81 1.47 -1.47
N THR A 48 2.50 0.67 -0.45
CA THR A 48 1.13 0.28 -0.12
C THR A 48 0.62 1.07 1.07
N ASP A 49 -0.66 1.42 1.06
CA ASP A 49 -1.43 1.93 2.20
C ASP A 49 -0.64 2.91 3.11
N PRO A 50 -0.38 4.16 2.66
CA PRO A 50 0.53 5.08 3.33
C PRO A 50 0.00 5.48 4.71
N PHE A 51 0.52 4.80 5.73
CA PHE A 51 0.24 5.02 7.13
C PHE A 51 1.53 4.93 7.96
N PHE A 52 2.09 6.08 8.29
CA PHE A 52 3.31 6.22 9.09
C PHE A 52 3.20 7.48 9.97
N PRO A 53 2.27 7.48 10.92
CA PRO A 53 1.91 8.67 11.68
C PRO A 53 3.11 9.24 12.44
N GLN A 54 3.35 10.54 12.24
CA GLN A 54 4.44 11.30 12.86
C GLN A 54 4.02 12.04 14.13
N ASN A 55 2.72 12.05 14.45
CA ASN A 55 2.22 12.74 15.62
C ASN A 55 2.11 11.80 16.83
N PRO A 56 3.09 11.83 17.75
CA PRO A 56 3.09 10.93 18.90
C PRO A 56 1.93 11.17 19.88
N LYS A 57 1.28 12.34 19.82
CA LYS A 57 0.13 12.61 20.68
C LYS A 57 -1.13 11.90 20.19
N ALA A 58 -1.31 11.85 18.88
CA ALA A 58 -2.49 11.22 18.27
C ALA A 58 -2.38 9.69 18.22
N TRP A 59 -1.13 9.17 18.12
CA TRP A 59 -0.89 7.76 17.81
C TRP A 59 -0.08 7.00 18.86
N LYS A 60 0.20 7.62 20.00
CA LYS A 60 1.08 7.08 21.04
C LYS A 60 0.73 5.68 21.52
N GLU A 61 -0.55 5.33 21.45
CA GLU A 61 -1.05 4.02 21.89
C GLU A 61 -1.09 2.97 20.75
N VAL A 62 -1.02 3.42 19.50
CA VAL A 62 -1.14 2.51 18.35
C VAL A 62 0.20 1.95 17.92
N CYS A 63 1.21 2.73 17.84
CA CYS A 63 2.65 2.46 17.78
C CYS A 63 3.41 3.61 17.08
N THR A 64 4.71 3.64 17.24
CA THR A 64 5.58 4.61 16.57
C THR A 64 6.15 3.96 15.33
N PRO A 65 6.02 4.55 14.14
CA PRO A 65 6.67 4.03 12.95
C PRO A 65 8.20 4.03 13.12
N ALA A 66 8.84 3.05 12.50
CA ALA A 66 10.30 2.91 12.58
C ALA A 66 11.06 3.95 11.74
N PHE A 67 10.36 4.72 10.90
CA PHE A 67 10.94 5.65 9.93
C PHE A 67 10.20 6.98 9.95
N ASP A 68 10.94 8.07 9.78
CA ASP A 68 10.37 9.38 9.53
C ASP A 68 9.97 9.53 8.05
N ALA A 69 9.03 10.44 7.77
CA ALA A 69 8.55 10.67 6.42
C ALA A 69 9.70 11.02 5.44
N ASP A 70 10.69 11.77 5.91
CA ASP A 70 11.85 12.20 5.11
C ASP A 70 12.78 11.04 4.76
N GLU A 71 12.80 9.97 5.56
CA GLU A 71 13.61 8.78 5.31
C GLU A 71 13.00 7.84 4.25
N LEU A 72 11.73 8.05 3.91
CA LEU A 72 11.04 7.22 2.92
C LEU A 72 11.49 7.49 1.49
N GLY A 73 12.03 8.68 1.24
CA GLY A 73 12.46 9.10 -0.08
C GLY A 73 11.30 9.28 -1.06
N LYS A 74 11.65 9.38 -2.33
CA LYS A 74 10.66 9.55 -3.40
C LYS A 74 9.86 8.25 -3.61
N VAL A 75 8.54 8.37 -3.64
CA VAL A 75 7.60 7.30 -4.00
C VAL A 75 7.06 7.59 -5.40
N ASP A 76 7.00 6.58 -6.27
CA ASP A 76 6.51 6.70 -7.65
C ASP A 76 5.10 6.16 -7.82
N TYR A 77 4.74 5.11 -7.07
CA TYR A 77 3.42 4.49 -7.08
C TYR A 77 2.92 4.28 -5.66
N VAL A 78 1.64 4.52 -5.46
CA VAL A 78 0.94 4.20 -4.21
C VAL A 78 -0.27 3.35 -4.54
N THR A 79 -0.47 2.26 -3.81
CA THR A 79 -1.74 1.53 -3.83
C THR A 79 -2.47 1.71 -2.53
N ILE A 80 -3.79 1.84 -2.58
CA ILE A 80 -4.65 1.99 -1.41
C ILE A 80 -5.67 0.87 -1.43
N ASN A 81 -5.64 0.02 -0.40
CA ASN A 81 -6.54 -1.11 -0.28
C ASN A 81 -7.99 -0.65 -0.06
N HIS A 82 -8.21 0.27 0.87
CA HIS A 82 -9.47 0.93 1.11
C HIS A 82 -9.27 2.30 1.77
N SER A 83 -10.34 3.05 1.97
CA SER A 83 -10.25 4.48 2.30
C SER A 83 -10.13 4.80 3.80
N HIS A 84 -9.97 3.84 4.68
CA HIS A 84 -9.78 4.11 6.10
C HIS A 84 -8.49 4.90 6.36
N PHE A 85 -8.46 5.60 7.50
CA PHE A 85 -7.35 6.48 7.86
C PHE A 85 -6.01 5.76 7.95
N ASP A 86 -6.00 4.53 8.45
CA ASP A 86 -4.80 3.70 8.60
C ASP A 86 -4.27 3.11 7.27
N HIS A 87 -4.90 3.50 6.15
CA HIS A 87 -4.45 3.21 4.78
C HIS A 87 -4.18 4.48 3.96
N THR A 88 -4.58 5.67 4.46
CA THR A 88 -4.59 6.90 3.65
C THR A 88 -4.00 8.12 4.35
N ALA A 89 -3.89 8.12 5.68
CA ALA A 89 -3.62 9.34 6.45
C ALA A 89 -2.33 10.08 6.05
N ASN A 90 -1.30 9.37 5.64
CA ASN A 90 -0.02 9.98 5.24
C ASN A 90 0.14 10.17 3.73
N LEU A 91 -0.92 9.98 2.96
CA LEU A 91 -0.88 10.28 1.52
C LEU A 91 -0.44 11.74 1.23
N PRO A 92 -0.94 12.77 1.94
CA PRO A 92 -0.49 14.14 1.72
C PRO A 92 1.00 14.36 1.94
N ASP A 93 1.63 13.60 2.85
CA ASP A 93 3.06 13.74 3.13
C ASP A 93 3.92 13.30 1.93
N LEU A 94 3.48 12.28 1.21
CA LEU A 94 4.16 11.83 -0.01
C LEU A 94 4.11 12.89 -1.11
N PHE A 95 3.01 13.66 -1.20
CA PHE A 95 2.87 14.74 -2.19
C PHE A 95 3.72 15.98 -1.90
N LYS A 96 4.28 16.10 -0.70
CA LYS A 96 5.28 17.14 -0.39
C LYS A 96 6.62 16.85 -1.07
N GLN A 97 6.95 15.60 -1.30
CA GLN A 97 8.25 15.16 -1.83
C GLN A 97 8.20 14.77 -3.31
N ALA A 98 7.09 14.20 -3.77
CA ALA A 98 6.93 13.68 -5.12
C ALA A 98 5.47 13.80 -5.57
N ARG A 99 5.19 13.35 -6.79
CA ARG A 99 3.84 13.21 -7.32
C ARG A 99 3.62 11.76 -7.73
N PRO A 100 3.37 10.86 -6.79
CA PRO A 100 3.15 9.45 -7.09
C PRO A 100 1.87 9.25 -7.89
N THR A 101 1.84 8.18 -8.68
CA THR A 101 0.58 7.65 -9.22
C THR A 101 -0.14 6.90 -8.12
N VAL A 102 -1.31 7.38 -7.71
CA VAL A 102 -2.15 6.75 -6.69
C VAL A 102 -3.13 5.81 -7.35
N ILE A 103 -3.01 4.54 -7.06
CA ILE A 103 -3.86 3.46 -7.59
C ILE A 103 -4.85 3.08 -6.49
N CYS A 104 -6.13 3.27 -6.74
CA CYS A 104 -7.18 3.02 -5.74
C CYS A 104 -8.50 2.66 -6.41
N ASP A 105 -9.43 2.08 -5.66
CA ASP A 105 -10.76 1.79 -6.17
C ASP A 105 -11.47 3.08 -6.60
N ARG A 106 -12.17 3.00 -7.72
CA ARG A 106 -12.95 4.11 -8.27
C ARG A 106 -14.02 4.64 -7.31
N ILE A 107 -14.48 3.81 -6.37
CA ILE A 107 -15.55 4.17 -5.42
C ILE A 107 -15.14 5.39 -4.58
N PHE A 108 -13.89 5.46 -4.14
CA PHE A 108 -13.40 6.56 -3.30
C PHE A 108 -12.34 7.46 -3.96
N ALA A 109 -12.01 7.22 -5.22
CA ALA A 109 -10.97 7.99 -5.92
C ALA A 109 -11.25 9.49 -5.96
N ARG A 110 -12.50 9.89 -6.13
CA ARG A 110 -12.91 11.29 -6.15
C ARG A 110 -12.87 11.91 -4.76
N GLU A 111 -13.35 11.19 -3.77
CA GLU A 111 -13.35 11.60 -2.37
C GLU A 111 -11.93 11.76 -1.85
N LEU A 112 -11.03 10.86 -2.24
CA LEU A 112 -9.61 10.92 -1.91
C LEU A 112 -8.96 12.18 -2.48
N SER A 113 -9.23 12.52 -3.74
CA SER A 113 -8.77 13.78 -4.35
C SER A 113 -9.26 15.00 -3.58
N ALA A 114 -10.55 15.04 -3.25
CA ALA A 114 -11.15 16.17 -2.54
C ALA A 114 -10.63 16.31 -1.10
N ALA A 115 -10.50 15.21 -0.37
CA ALA A 115 -10.09 15.20 1.03
C ALA A 115 -8.62 15.56 1.22
N PHE A 116 -7.73 15.01 0.39
CA PHE A 116 -6.28 15.15 0.54
C PHE A 116 -5.65 16.13 -0.45
N GLN A 117 -6.45 16.82 -1.26
CA GLN A 117 -5.98 17.74 -2.31
C GLN A 117 -5.00 17.09 -3.30
N VAL A 118 -5.14 15.78 -3.49
CA VAL A 118 -4.36 15.04 -4.47
C VAL A 118 -4.86 15.41 -5.86
N PRO A 119 -3.97 15.84 -6.79
CA PRO A 119 -4.39 16.15 -8.14
C PRO A 119 -5.03 14.94 -8.84
N GLU A 120 -6.20 15.11 -9.44
CA GLU A 120 -6.90 14.03 -10.15
C GLU A 120 -6.02 13.36 -11.21
N ALA A 121 -5.13 14.11 -11.85
CA ALA A 121 -4.18 13.58 -12.82
C ALA A 121 -3.18 12.57 -12.22
N CYS A 122 -3.00 12.57 -10.91
CA CYS A 122 -2.16 11.61 -10.20
C CYS A 122 -2.94 10.36 -9.77
N ILE A 123 -4.27 10.36 -9.85
CA ILE A 123 -5.09 9.23 -9.43
C ILE A 123 -5.38 8.31 -10.63
N ARG A 124 -5.13 7.04 -10.43
CA ARG A 124 -5.49 5.96 -11.34
C ARG A 124 -6.60 5.12 -10.72
N PRO A 125 -7.88 5.44 -11.00
CA PRO A 125 -8.99 4.65 -10.50
C PRO A 125 -8.97 3.25 -11.14
N ILE A 126 -9.21 2.24 -10.32
CA ILE A 126 -9.31 0.85 -10.75
C ILE A 126 -10.66 0.26 -10.35
N VAL A 127 -10.95 -0.89 -10.92
CA VAL A 127 -12.12 -1.74 -10.63
C VAL A 127 -11.59 -3.13 -10.29
N PRO A 128 -11.92 -3.70 -9.14
CA PRO A 128 -11.55 -5.07 -8.82
C PRO A 128 -12.03 -6.08 -9.86
N GLY A 129 -11.25 -7.14 -10.03
CA GLY A 129 -11.51 -8.18 -11.04
C GLY A 129 -10.92 -7.87 -12.43
N LEU A 130 -10.22 -6.75 -12.59
CA LEU A 130 -9.57 -6.38 -13.84
C LEU A 130 -8.05 -6.40 -13.73
N THR A 131 -7.39 -6.58 -14.87
CA THR A 131 -5.94 -6.49 -15.02
C THR A 131 -5.54 -5.15 -15.62
N TYR A 132 -4.51 -4.53 -15.04
CA TYR A 132 -3.98 -3.25 -15.47
C TYR A 132 -2.50 -3.39 -15.80
N HIS A 133 -2.08 -2.75 -16.89
CA HIS A 133 -0.68 -2.74 -17.33
C HIS A 133 -0.07 -1.37 -17.06
N PHE A 134 0.97 -1.36 -16.24
CA PHE A 134 1.83 -0.22 -15.97
C PHE A 134 3.19 -0.44 -16.63
N ASP A 135 3.98 0.62 -16.76
CA ASP A 135 5.31 0.51 -17.36
C ASP A 135 6.24 -0.43 -16.58
N ASP A 136 6.05 -0.57 -15.27
CA ASP A 136 6.96 -1.30 -14.38
C ASP A 136 6.42 -2.64 -13.89
N PHE A 137 5.10 -2.85 -13.98
CA PHE A 137 4.42 -4.06 -13.53
C PHE A 137 3.06 -4.26 -14.20
N THR A 138 2.58 -5.49 -14.14
CA THR A 138 1.17 -5.82 -14.39
C THR A 138 0.48 -5.96 -13.03
N LEU A 139 -0.71 -5.39 -12.90
CA LEU A 139 -1.50 -5.42 -11.69
C LEU A 139 -2.82 -6.16 -11.93
N ASN A 140 -3.01 -7.27 -11.24
CA ASN A 140 -4.30 -7.92 -11.11
C ASN A 140 -4.98 -7.43 -9.83
N THR A 141 -6.29 -7.20 -9.90
CA THR A 141 -7.05 -6.64 -8.78
C THR A 141 -8.21 -7.55 -8.43
N PHE A 142 -8.49 -7.69 -7.13
CA PHE A 142 -9.51 -8.58 -6.61
C PHE A 142 -10.34 -7.85 -5.56
N SER A 143 -11.62 -8.21 -5.47
CA SER A 143 -12.46 -7.77 -4.35
C SER A 143 -12.03 -8.45 -3.07
N GLY A 144 -12.00 -7.70 -1.98
CA GLY A 144 -11.79 -8.23 -0.63
C GLY A 144 -12.90 -7.79 0.30
N ASN A 145 -12.97 -8.43 1.46
CA ASN A 145 -13.88 -8.09 2.53
C ASN A 145 -13.11 -7.43 3.66
N HIS A 146 -13.62 -6.32 4.16
CA HIS A 146 -13.07 -5.71 5.37
C HIS A 146 -13.28 -6.65 6.57
N THR A 147 -12.32 -6.65 7.49
CA THR A 147 -12.46 -7.37 8.76
C THR A 147 -13.69 -6.84 9.51
N ASP A 148 -14.54 -7.74 9.95
CA ASP A 148 -15.68 -7.38 10.79
C ASP A 148 -15.19 -6.97 12.18
N LEU A 149 -15.32 -5.69 12.49
CA LEU A 149 -14.98 -5.13 13.80
C LEU A 149 -16.18 -5.11 14.76
N GLY A 150 -17.29 -5.74 14.39
CA GLY A 150 -18.50 -5.92 15.20
C GLY A 150 -19.35 -4.67 15.38
N THR A 151 -18.76 -3.51 15.61
CA THR A 151 -19.48 -2.25 15.86
C THR A 151 -19.37 -1.26 14.68
N VAL A 152 -18.61 -1.59 13.69
CA VAL A 152 -18.35 -0.75 12.50
C VAL A 152 -19.08 -1.36 11.32
N SER A 153 -19.84 -0.54 10.60
CA SER A 153 -20.48 -0.98 9.35
C SER A 153 -19.42 -1.36 8.32
N ASN A 154 -19.66 -2.45 7.62
CA ASN A 154 -18.82 -2.88 6.50
C ASN A 154 -18.96 -1.97 5.27
N PHE A 155 -19.89 -1.04 5.30
CA PHE A 155 -20.05 -0.01 4.29
C PHE A 155 -20.67 1.23 4.94
N ASP A 156 -19.91 2.30 4.98
CA ASP A 156 -20.38 3.55 5.59
C ASP A 156 -20.93 4.55 4.59
N GLY A 157 -20.48 4.52 3.34
CA GLY A 157 -20.86 5.51 2.35
C GLY A 157 -20.51 6.95 2.75
N GLY A 158 -19.76 7.11 3.84
CA GLY A 158 -19.39 8.39 4.40
C GLY A 158 -18.32 9.12 3.57
N LYS A 159 -18.12 10.37 3.91
CA LYS A 159 -17.06 11.18 3.32
C LYS A 159 -15.74 10.89 4.01
N MET A 160 -14.66 10.92 3.25
CA MET A 160 -13.32 10.92 3.81
C MET A 160 -13.07 12.24 4.55
N PHE A 161 -12.42 12.13 5.70
CA PHE A 161 -11.93 13.29 6.45
C PHE A 161 -10.40 13.28 6.41
N ALA A 162 -9.85 14.43 6.10
CA ALA A 162 -8.45 14.73 6.38
C ALA A 162 -8.44 15.72 7.54
N ASP A 163 -8.28 15.22 8.75
CA ASP A 163 -8.02 16.07 9.91
C ASP A 163 -6.53 16.00 10.25
N PRO A 164 -5.75 17.01 9.84
CA PRO A 164 -4.32 17.02 10.08
C PRO A 164 -3.96 17.17 11.56
N GLU A 165 -4.87 17.69 12.40
CA GLU A 165 -4.62 17.88 13.81
C GLU A 165 -4.97 16.65 14.64
N ASN A 166 -5.94 15.86 14.19
CA ASN A 166 -6.37 14.68 14.92
C ASN A 166 -6.96 13.59 13.99
N PRO A 167 -6.12 12.89 13.25
CA PRO A 167 -6.57 11.88 12.30
C PRO A 167 -7.29 10.67 12.92
N MET A 168 -7.23 10.55 14.26
CA MET A 168 -7.96 9.51 15.01
C MET A 168 -9.34 9.93 15.45
N ILE A 169 -9.71 11.20 15.30
CA ILE A 169 -11.02 11.67 15.70
C ILE A 169 -12.03 11.32 14.62
N GLY A 170 -12.84 10.44 14.96
CA GLY A 170 -13.96 10.00 14.21
C GLY A 170 -14.01 8.47 14.17
N PRO A 171 -15.19 7.89 14.11
CA PRO A 171 -15.31 6.46 13.89
C PRO A 171 -14.66 6.10 12.56
N LEU A 172 -14.08 4.91 12.44
CA LEU A 172 -13.45 4.41 11.21
C LEU A 172 -14.37 4.55 9.99
N ASN A 173 -15.67 4.36 10.19
CA ASN A 173 -16.69 4.53 9.16
C ASN A 173 -16.84 5.97 8.62
N SER A 174 -16.27 6.97 9.30
CA SER A 174 -16.25 8.35 8.79
C SER A 174 -15.20 8.58 7.71
N TYR A 175 -14.29 7.65 7.50
CA TYR A 175 -13.20 7.77 6.54
C TYR A 175 -13.50 7.17 5.16
N GLY A 176 -14.68 6.65 4.94
CA GLY A 176 -15.10 6.17 3.64
C GLY A 176 -15.47 4.68 3.61
N CYS A 177 -15.43 4.13 2.43
CA CYS A 177 -15.92 2.79 2.13
C CYS A 177 -14.99 1.69 2.65
N LEU A 178 -15.56 0.68 3.30
CA LEU A 178 -14.87 -0.53 3.75
C LEU A 178 -14.69 -1.58 2.64
N TYR A 179 -14.89 -1.20 1.41
CA TYR A 179 -14.73 -2.09 0.27
C TYR A 179 -13.24 -2.24 -0.05
N ASN A 180 -12.70 -3.41 0.26
CA ASN A 180 -11.29 -3.69 0.06
C ASN A 180 -10.97 -4.08 -1.38
N THR A 181 -9.85 -3.58 -1.88
CA THR A 181 -9.23 -4.06 -3.10
C THR A 181 -7.93 -4.76 -2.77
N ASN A 182 -7.82 -6.02 -3.13
CA ASN A 182 -6.59 -6.79 -3.04
C ASN A 182 -5.79 -6.67 -4.34
N TYR A 183 -4.47 -6.73 -4.24
CA TYR A 183 -3.55 -6.46 -5.33
C TYR A 183 -2.58 -7.62 -5.54
N ALA A 184 -2.36 -7.98 -6.79
CA ALA A 184 -1.32 -8.91 -7.18
C ALA A 184 -0.46 -8.28 -8.29
N PHE A 185 0.81 -8.06 -7.98
CA PHE A 185 1.77 -7.44 -8.89
C PHE A 185 2.64 -8.51 -9.53
N THR A 186 2.73 -8.50 -10.85
CA THR A 186 3.75 -9.23 -11.58
C THR A 186 4.79 -8.23 -12.08
N LEU A 187 5.98 -8.28 -11.52
CA LEU A 187 7.08 -7.38 -11.84
C LEU A 187 7.79 -7.82 -13.13
N LYS A 188 8.49 -6.91 -13.80
CA LYS A 188 9.23 -7.19 -15.05
C LYS A 188 10.31 -8.26 -14.93
N ASN A 189 10.83 -8.49 -13.74
CA ASN A 189 11.81 -9.54 -13.44
C ASN A 189 11.19 -10.89 -13.07
N GLY A 190 9.86 -11.02 -13.17
CA GLY A 190 9.13 -12.25 -12.87
C GLY A 190 8.73 -12.42 -11.40
N PHE A 191 9.09 -11.50 -10.50
CA PHE A 191 8.57 -11.54 -9.14
C PHE A 191 7.05 -11.31 -9.13
N PHE A 192 6.40 -12.10 -8.29
CA PHE A 192 5.00 -11.94 -7.96
C PHE A 192 4.87 -11.47 -6.52
N ILE A 193 4.07 -10.43 -6.28
CA ILE A 193 3.77 -9.89 -4.96
C ILE A 193 2.26 -9.89 -4.80
N GLY A 194 1.75 -10.76 -3.93
CA GLY A 194 0.35 -10.73 -3.50
C GLY A 194 0.19 -9.84 -2.27
N PHE A 195 -0.71 -8.89 -2.33
CA PHE A 195 -1.04 -8.01 -1.21
C PHE A 195 -2.54 -8.06 -0.94
N ALA A 196 -2.90 -8.69 0.16
CA ALA A 196 -4.29 -8.86 0.57
C ALA A 196 -4.47 -8.31 1.99
N ALA A 197 -5.35 -7.34 2.13
CA ALA A 197 -5.87 -6.92 3.41
C ALA A 197 -7.33 -7.38 3.46
N GLY A 198 -7.62 -8.37 4.29
CA GLY A 198 -8.94 -9.03 4.32
C GLY A 198 -8.88 -10.49 3.86
N VAL A 199 -9.86 -11.27 4.25
CA VAL A 199 -9.72 -12.70 4.55
C VAL A 199 -9.89 -13.65 3.36
N ASP A 200 -10.26 -13.21 2.17
CA ASP A 200 -10.43 -14.17 1.08
C ASP A 200 -9.21 -14.22 0.17
N LEU A 201 -8.31 -15.18 0.47
CA LEU A 201 -7.12 -15.46 -0.33
C LEU A 201 -7.40 -16.36 -1.53
N THR A 202 -8.62 -16.86 -1.71
CA THR A 202 -8.95 -17.84 -2.74
C THR A 202 -8.69 -17.30 -4.14
N ASP A 203 -9.02 -16.06 -4.38
CA ASP A 203 -8.81 -15.41 -5.68
C ASP A 203 -7.33 -15.12 -5.97
N LEU A 204 -6.55 -14.80 -4.94
CA LEU A 204 -5.11 -14.58 -5.07
C LEU A 204 -4.34 -15.88 -5.32
N GLN A 205 -4.84 -17.02 -4.87
CA GLN A 205 -4.24 -18.33 -5.12
C GLN A 205 -4.52 -18.84 -6.54
N ALA A 206 -5.53 -18.31 -7.20
CA ALA A 206 -5.93 -18.67 -8.55
C ALA A 206 -5.24 -17.82 -9.65
N ALA A 207 -4.55 -16.75 -9.26
CA ALA A 207 -3.85 -15.82 -10.16
C ALA A 207 -2.40 -16.19 -10.37
#